data_4098fa2e57216ec4980e1ce863fdb2d4
#
_entry.id   4098fa2e57216ec4980e1ce863fdb2d4
#
_cell.length_a   1.000
_cell.length_b   1.000
_cell.length_c   1.000
_cell.angle_alpha   90.00
_cell.angle_beta   90.00
_cell.angle_gamma   90.00
#
_symmetry.space_group_name_H-M   'P 1'
#
loop_
_entity.id
_entity.type
_entity.pdbx_description
1 polymer ?
#
loop_
_entity_poly.entity_id
_entity_poly.type
_entity_poly.pdbx_seq_one_letter_code
_entity_poly.pdbx_strand_id
1 'polypeptide(L)'
;MTWRTVLTAFARPRDRDTPRRLPGRFFGLVLIALSLSLGVYFIDQALLATGNKGTHGTFTVVRCAEDLQTGHSGRSTRIRGFTCTGTFRPADSGTSPDPSAEFPSQSMREAGDEVAVQWDGTFYTRTGGEAAWSAATGAFVTLITLTAGAFCLLTGFGGRWGPRFSDCWELMPSGAVLRPVFLSFAGVGLIGAVVFFCLQ
;
A
#
# COMPACT_ATOMS: atom_id res chain seq x y z
N MET A 1 33.64 2.69 -4.68
CA MET A 1 32.85 2.56 -5.89
C MET A 1 32.23 3.92 -6.16
N THR A 2 32.66 4.64 -7.20
CA THR A 2 32.32 6.05 -7.40
C THR A 2 31.02 6.15 -8.23
N TRP A 3 30.13 7.10 -7.89
CA TRP A 3 28.88 7.42 -8.61
C TRP A 3 29.05 7.58 -10.14
N ARG A 4 30.27 7.90 -10.61
CA ARG A 4 30.60 8.00 -12.03
C ARG A 4 30.45 6.67 -12.79
N THR A 5 30.70 5.53 -12.14
CA THR A 5 30.59 4.20 -12.78
C THR A 5 29.13 3.82 -13.04
N VAL A 6 28.19 4.32 -12.25
CA VAL A 6 26.75 4.08 -12.42
C VAL A 6 26.21 4.90 -13.61
N LEU A 7 26.62 6.16 -13.72
CA LEU A 7 26.15 7.05 -14.80
C LEU A 7 26.65 6.66 -16.19
N THR A 8 27.88 6.12 -16.29
CA THR A 8 28.41 5.65 -17.58
C THR A 8 27.75 4.38 -18.10
N ALA A 9 27.11 3.58 -17.22
CA ALA A 9 26.32 2.43 -17.64
C ALA A 9 25.03 2.81 -18.40
N PHE A 10 24.52 4.03 -18.19
CA PHE A 10 23.35 4.55 -18.90
C PHE A 10 23.68 5.13 -20.30
N ALA A 11 24.95 5.42 -20.56
CA ALA A 11 25.41 6.13 -21.77
C ALA A 11 26.01 5.20 -22.87
N ARG A 12 25.82 3.86 -22.78
CA ARG A 12 26.33 2.96 -23.83
C ARG A 12 25.69 3.23 -25.19
N PRO A 13 26.49 3.28 -26.28
CA PRO A 13 25.98 3.50 -27.62
C PRO A 13 24.97 2.41 -28.00
N ARG A 14 23.91 2.86 -28.66
CA ARG A 14 22.74 2.08 -29.05
C ARG A 14 23.10 1.19 -30.23
N ASP A 15 23.34 -0.08 -29.99
CA ASP A 15 23.39 -1.06 -31.07
C ASP A 15 22.00 -1.22 -31.69
N ARG A 16 21.88 -1.20 -33.01
CA ARG A 16 20.59 -1.17 -33.75
C ARG A 16 19.72 -2.40 -33.49
N ASP A 17 20.32 -3.49 -32.99
CA ASP A 17 19.66 -4.78 -32.74
C ASP A 17 19.15 -4.93 -31.29
N THR A 18 19.32 -3.93 -30.44
CA THR A 18 18.82 -4.00 -29.07
C THR A 18 17.30 -3.81 -29.00
N PRO A 19 16.55 -4.73 -28.41
CA PRO A 19 15.11 -4.61 -28.24
C PRO A 19 14.76 -3.27 -27.55
N ARG A 20 13.64 -2.68 -27.94
CA ARG A 20 13.19 -1.38 -27.41
C ARG A 20 13.01 -1.43 -25.90
N ARG A 21 13.96 -0.88 -25.16
CA ARG A 21 13.94 -0.83 -23.67
C ARG A 21 13.07 0.30 -23.11
N LEU A 22 12.64 1.24 -23.93
CA LEU A 22 11.86 2.41 -23.53
C LEU A 22 10.52 2.05 -22.87
N PRO A 23 9.68 1.15 -23.43
CA PRO A 23 8.40 0.80 -22.80
C PRO A 23 8.57 0.20 -21.41
N GLY A 24 9.59 -0.67 -21.23
CA GLY A 24 9.87 -1.28 -19.93
C GLY A 24 10.34 -0.27 -18.89
N ARG A 25 11.15 0.71 -19.28
CA ARG A 25 11.57 1.79 -18.38
C ARG A 25 10.42 2.70 -17.99
N PHE A 26 9.54 3.06 -18.94
CA PHE A 26 8.35 3.83 -18.64
C PHE A 26 7.41 3.08 -17.69
N PHE A 27 7.19 1.80 -17.94
CA PHE A 27 6.41 0.94 -17.03
C PHE A 27 7.03 0.87 -15.64
N GLY A 28 8.36 0.75 -15.54
CA GLY A 28 9.08 0.79 -14.27
C GLY A 28 8.88 2.09 -13.50
N LEU A 29 8.91 3.24 -14.19
CA LEU A 29 8.63 4.55 -13.58
C LEU A 29 7.20 4.64 -13.03
N VAL A 30 6.21 4.17 -13.80
CA VAL A 30 4.80 4.13 -13.36
C VAL A 30 4.64 3.25 -12.12
N LEU A 31 5.27 2.07 -12.10
CA LEU A 31 5.23 1.18 -10.93
C LEU A 31 5.88 1.82 -9.69
N ILE A 32 7.00 2.52 -9.86
CA ILE A 32 7.67 3.22 -8.76
C ILE A 32 6.77 4.33 -8.22
N ALA A 33 6.21 5.17 -9.10
CA ALA A 33 5.33 6.26 -8.68
C ALA A 33 4.10 5.74 -7.93
N LEU A 34 3.47 4.68 -8.45
CA LEU A 34 2.33 4.02 -7.81
C LEU A 34 2.72 3.43 -6.46
N SER A 35 3.86 2.73 -6.39
CA SER A 35 4.34 2.12 -5.13
C SER A 35 4.65 3.17 -4.07
N LEU A 36 5.26 4.30 -4.44
CA LEU A 36 5.54 5.37 -3.49
C LEU A 36 4.25 5.99 -2.95
N SER A 37 3.26 6.25 -3.82
CA SER A 37 1.96 6.80 -3.41
C SER A 37 1.21 5.85 -2.47
N LEU A 38 1.14 4.56 -2.82
CA LEU A 38 0.52 3.53 -1.98
C LEU A 38 1.31 3.31 -0.68
N GLY A 39 2.64 3.37 -0.74
CA GLY A 39 3.50 3.22 0.44
C GLY A 39 3.24 4.31 1.48
N VAL A 40 3.15 5.57 1.07
CA VAL A 40 2.80 6.69 1.96
C VAL A 40 1.41 6.47 2.56
N TYR A 41 0.44 6.06 1.76
CA TYR A 41 -0.91 5.76 2.24
C TYR A 41 -0.93 4.67 3.31
N PHE A 42 -0.25 3.53 3.08
CA PHE A 42 -0.21 2.44 4.06
C PHE A 42 0.57 2.78 5.33
N ILE A 43 1.64 3.59 5.22
CA ILE A 43 2.36 4.10 6.40
C ILE A 43 1.45 5.00 7.24
N ASP A 44 0.70 5.90 6.60
CA ASP A 44 -0.25 6.77 7.29
C ASP A 44 -1.35 5.94 7.99
N GLN A 45 -1.89 4.91 7.33
CA GLN A 45 -2.87 4.00 7.92
C GLN A 45 -2.28 3.21 9.11
N ALA A 46 -1.03 2.77 9.01
CA ALA A 46 -0.36 2.08 10.11
C ALA A 46 -0.14 3.01 11.32
N LEU A 47 0.24 4.27 11.10
CA LEU A 47 0.41 5.26 12.15
C LEU A 47 -0.92 5.61 12.84
N LEU A 48 -2.02 5.67 12.07
CA LEU A 48 -3.37 5.85 12.61
C LEU A 48 -3.79 4.61 13.44
N ALA A 49 -3.64 3.41 12.89
CA ALA A 49 -4.04 2.18 13.57
C ALA A 49 -3.27 1.91 14.87
N THR A 50 -2.00 2.35 14.94
CA THR A 50 -1.17 2.25 16.15
C THR A 50 -1.35 3.41 17.14
N GLY A 51 -2.17 4.41 16.82
CA GLY A 51 -2.40 5.57 17.68
C GLY A 51 -1.28 6.62 17.69
N ASN A 52 -0.30 6.50 16.79
CA ASN A 52 0.82 7.46 16.71
C ASN A 52 0.49 8.73 15.92
N LYS A 53 -0.69 8.78 15.27
CA LYS A 53 -1.16 9.92 14.48
C LYS A 53 -2.65 10.12 14.72
N GLY A 54 -3.11 11.39 14.74
CA GLY A 54 -4.51 11.76 14.90
C GLY A 54 -4.95 11.88 16.35
N THR A 55 -6.25 12.13 16.58
CA THR A 55 -6.86 12.27 17.89
C THR A 55 -7.49 10.95 18.32
N HIS A 56 -7.01 10.40 19.41
CA HIS A 56 -7.57 9.19 20.00
C HIS A 56 -8.88 9.49 20.72
N GLY A 57 -9.86 8.58 20.62
CA GLY A 57 -11.14 8.76 21.30
C GLY A 57 -12.02 7.51 21.27
N THR A 58 -13.18 7.64 21.88
CA THR A 58 -14.21 6.61 21.93
C THR A 58 -15.38 7.01 21.04
N PHE A 59 -15.77 6.11 20.16
CA PHE A 59 -16.95 6.24 19.30
C PHE A 59 -18.08 5.41 19.89
N THR A 60 -19.20 6.06 20.25
CA THR A 60 -20.40 5.39 20.73
C THR A 60 -21.37 5.25 19.58
N VAL A 61 -21.69 4.03 19.20
CA VAL A 61 -22.59 3.72 18.08
C VAL A 61 -24.04 4.09 18.41
N VAL A 62 -24.68 4.84 17.54
CA VAL A 62 -26.13 5.09 17.63
C VAL A 62 -26.90 4.18 16.66
N ARG A 63 -26.40 4.03 15.43
CA ARG A 63 -27.02 3.17 14.41
C ARG A 63 -25.98 2.75 13.39
N CYS A 64 -26.09 1.51 12.91
CA CYS A 64 -25.34 1.03 11.74
C CYS A 64 -26.29 0.72 10.58
N ALA A 65 -25.87 1.06 9.36
CA ALA A 65 -26.57 0.73 8.12
C ALA A 65 -25.63 -0.10 7.22
N GLU A 66 -26.22 -1.01 6.47
CA GLU A 66 -25.48 -1.80 5.47
C GLU A 66 -25.05 -0.92 4.29
N ASP A 67 -23.80 -1.00 3.91
CA ASP A 67 -23.28 -0.39 2.68
C ASP A 67 -23.42 -1.40 1.53
N LEU A 68 -24.43 -1.18 0.71
CA LEU A 68 -24.82 -2.07 -0.37
C LEU A 68 -24.15 -1.65 -1.68
N GLN A 69 -23.28 -2.49 -2.21
CA GLN A 69 -22.72 -2.28 -3.54
C GLN A 69 -23.52 -3.05 -4.59
N THR A 70 -24.18 -2.30 -5.48
CA THR A 70 -24.85 -2.88 -6.64
C THR A 70 -23.81 -3.17 -7.73
N GLY A 71 -23.74 -4.43 -8.17
CA GLY A 71 -22.83 -4.82 -9.26
C GLY A 71 -23.18 -4.12 -10.57
N HIS A 72 -22.19 -3.98 -11.46
CA HIS A 72 -22.31 -3.29 -12.77
C HIS A 72 -23.49 -3.79 -13.64
N SER A 73 -23.97 -5.00 -13.40
CA SER A 73 -25.10 -5.61 -14.12
C SER A 73 -26.47 -5.42 -13.46
N GLY A 74 -26.53 -4.70 -12.33
CA GLY A 74 -27.78 -4.44 -11.60
C GLY A 74 -28.43 -5.68 -10.96
N ARG A 75 -27.89 -6.88 -11.13
CA ARG A 75 -28.49 -8.15 -10.70
C ARG A 75 -27.96 -8.73 -9.40
N SER A 76 -26.85 -8.22 -8.87
CA SER A 76 -26.29 -8.70 -7.60
C SER A 76 -25.97 -7.54 -6.68
N THR A 77 -26.59 -7.52 -5.52
CA THR A 77 -26.24 -6.61 -4.43
C THR A 77 -25.35 -7.38 -3.45
N ARG A 78 -24.19 -6.86 -3.13
CA ARG A 78 -23.31 -7.41 -2.11
C ARG A 78 -23.13 -6.40 -0.99
N ILE A 79 -23.19 -6.87 0.25
CA ILE A 79 -22.82 -6.07 1.42
C ILE A 79 -21.30 -5.87 1.36
N ARG A 80 -20.87 -4.62 1.25
CA ARG A 80 -19.44 -4.24 1.25
C ARG A 80 -18.92 -4.01 2.66
N GLY A 81 -19.79 -3.59 3.57
CA GLY A 81 -19.50 -3.25 4.94
C GLY A 81 -20.69 -2.58 5.59
N PHE A 82 -20.44 -1.92 6.67
CA PHE A 82 -21.43 -1.20 7.46
C PHE A 82 -20.93 0.22 7.69
N THR A 83 -21.81 1.20 7.57
CA THR A 83 -21.55 2.57 8.01
C THR A 83 -22.31 2.82 9.30
N CYS A 84 -21.58 3.05 10.37
CA CYS A 84 -22.14 3.31 11.68
C CYS A 84 -22.11 4.82 11.97
N THR A 85 -23.24 5.39 12.33
CA THR A 85 -23.36 6.77 12.80
C THR A 85 -23.38 6.78 14.33
N GLY A 86 -22.75 7.79 14.93
CA GLY A 86 -22.65 7.85 16.38
C GLY A 86 -22.00 9.13 16.88
N THR A 87 -21.60 9.11 18.13
CA THR A 87 -20.92 10.23 18.78
C THR A 87 -19.46 9.88 19.03
N PHE A 88 -18.56 10.69 18.52
CA PHE A 88 -17.15 10.60 18.85
C PHE A 88 -16.82 11.48 20.06
N ARG A 89 -16.18 10.90 21.05
CA ARG A 89 -15.65 11.60 22.23
C ARG A 89 -14.14 11.50 22.24
N PRO A 90 -13.41 12.59 21.97
CA PRO A 90 -11.95 12.58 22.03
C PRO A 90 -11.47 12.34 23.47
N ALA A 91 -10.33 11.67 23.61
CA ALA A 91 -9.69 11.46 24.92
C ALA A 91 -9.08 12.75 25.45
N ASP A 92 -8.66 13.65 24.57
CA ASP A 92 -8.10 14.93 24.93
C ASP A 92 -9.20 15.96 25.18
N SER A 93 -9.10 16.68 26.30
CA SER A 93 -10.09 17.68 26.75
C SER A 93 -10.18 18.94 25.88
N GLY A 94 -9.28 19.09 24.89
CA GLY A 94 -9.23 20.26 24.00
C GLY A 94 -10.08 20.16 22.75
N THR A 95 -10.60 18.98 22.41
CA THR A 95 -11.39 18.76 21.19
C THR A 95 -12.86 18.55 21.57
N SER A 96 -13.77 19.23 20.85
CA SER A 96 -15.21 19.07 21.09
C SER A 96 -15.69 17.69 20.61
N PRO A 97 -16.64 17.06 21.33
CA PRO A 97 -17.29 15.85 20.85
C PRO A 97 -17.99 16.09 19.50
N ASP A 98 -17.90 15.13 18.57
CA ASP A 98 -18.63 15.16 17.32
C ASP A 98 -19.88 14.27 17.44
N PRO A 99 -21.09 14.84 17.47
CA PRO A 99 -22.33 14.08 17.61
C PRO A 99 -22.80 13.42 16.32
N SER A 100 -22.19 13.75 15.18
CA SER A 100 -22.59 13.28 13.84
C SER A 100 -21.47 12.51 13.16
N ALA A 101 -20.58 11.91 13.92
CA ALA A 101 -19.46 11.14 13.38
C ALA A 101 -19.95 9.89 12.62
N GLU A 102 -19.31 9.59 11.50
CA GLU A 102 -19.54 8.38 10.71
C GLU A 102 -18.30 7.50 10.72
N PHE A 103 -18.50 6.22 11.03
CA PHE A 103 -17.42 5.25 11.16
C PHE A 103 -17.68 4.02 10.28
N PRO A 104 -16.79 3.70 9.31
CA PRO A 104 -16.89 2.49 8.52
C PRO A 104 -16.52 1.26 9.36
N SER A 105 -17.36 0.24 9.35
CA SER A 105 -17.17 -1.02 10.08
C SER A 105 -17.29 -2.21 9.14
N GLN A 106 -16.54 -3.27 9.40
CA GLN A 106 -16.65 -4.54 8.67
C GLN A 106 -17.76 -5.44 9.24
N SER A 107 -18.20 -5.18 10.45
CA SER A 107 -19.26 -5.92 11.13
C SER A 107 -20.36 -4.98 11.61
N MET A 108 -21.59 -5.46 11.61
CA MET A 108 -22.72 -4.75 12.21
C MET A 108 -22.46 -4.58 13.71
N ARG A 109 -22.69 -3.36 14.20
CA ARG A 109 -22.56 -3.02 15.62
C ARG A 109 -23.94 -2.70 16.20
N GLU A 110 -24.10 -3.00 17.49
CA GLU A 110 -25.32 -2.66 18.20
C GLU A 110 -25.30 -1.20 18.68
N ALA A 111 -26.48 -0.63 18.87
CA ALA A 111 -26.58 0.72 19.44
C ALA A 111 -26.09 0.69 20.90
N GLY A 112 -25.21 1.62 21.23
CA GLY A 112 -24.54 1.70 22.53
C GLY A 112 -23.15 1.06 22.57
N ASP A 113 -22.72 0.33 21.53
CA ASP A 113 -21.37 -0.20 21.43
C ASP A 113 -20.33 0.93 21.48
N GLU A 114 -19.31 0.75 22.28
CA GLU A 114 -18.17 1.66 22.34
C GLU A 114 -16.97 1.07 21.59
N VAL A 115 -16.45 1.85 20.64
CA VAL A 115 -15.31 1.44 19.82
C VAL A 115 -14.19 2.48 19.96
N ALA A 116 -12.98 1.99 20.23
CA ALA A 116 -11.81 2.86 20.19
C ALA A 116 -11.48 3.22 18.75
N VAL A 117 -11.46 4.51 18.44
CA VAL A 117 -11.18 5.05 17.10
C VAL A 117 -10.16 6.17 17.15
N GLN A 118 -9.52 6.38 16.04
CA GLN A 118 -8.60 7.48 15.80
C GLN A 118 -9.20 8.39 14.73
N TRP A 119 -9.20 9.68 14.99
CA TRP A 119 -9.63 10.70 14.03
C TRP A 119 -8.41 11.39 13.43
N ASP A 120 -8.28 11.39 12.10
CA ASP A 120 -7.17 12.01 11.37
C ASP A 120 -7.46 13.44 10.91
N GLY A 121 -8.63 13.98 11.23
CA GLY A 121 -9.15 15.26 10.75
C GLY A 121 -10.18 15.13 9.65
N THR A 122 -10.31 13.93 9.03
CA THR A 122 -11.21 13.68 7.90
C THR A 122 -12.01 12.40 8.10
N PHE A 123 -11.35 11.32 8.54
CA PHE A 123 -11.95 10.00 8.69
C PHE A 123 -11.72 9.42 10.07
N TYR A 124 -12.66 8.60 10.52
CA TYR A 124 -12.53 7.78 11.72
C TYR A 124 -12.00 6.40 11.35
N THR A 125 -10.88 6.00 11.94
CA THR A 125 -10.26 4.70 11.71
C THR A 125 -10.24 3.92 13.01
N ARG A 126 -10.60 2.63 12.94
CA ARG A 126 -10.54 1.74 14.11
C ARG A 126 -9.08 1.56 14.53
N THR A 127 -8.81 1.74 15.81
CA THR A 127 -7.53 1.38 16.41
C THR A 127 -7.53 -0.10 16.76
N GLY A 128 -6.39 -0.76 16.56
CA GLY A 128 -6.23 -2.16 16.96
C GLY A 128 -5.34 -2.96 16.01
N GLY A 129 -5.02 -4.17 16.46
CA GLY A 129 -4.09 -5.06 15.77
C GLY A 129 -4.51 -5.37 14.33
N GLU A 130 -5.79 -5.71 14.09
CA GLU A 130 -6.28 -6.06 12.75
C GLU A 130 -6.06 -4.95 11.70
N ALA A 131 -6.33 -3.69 12.08
CA ALA A 131 -6.10 -2.54 11.19
C ALA A 131 -4.60 -2.32 10.94
N ALA A 132 -3.77 -2.47 11.98
CA ALA A 132 -2.33 -2.36 11.87
C ALA A 132 -1.73 -3.49 11.00
N TRP A 133 -2.22 -4.73 11.15
CA TRP A 133 -1.77 -5.87 10.34
C TRP A 133 -2.11 -5.71 8.86
N SER A 134 -3.32 -5.24 8.55
CA SER A 134 -3.71 -4.99 7.14
C SER A 134 -2.88 -3.88 6.49
N ALA A 135 -2.63 -2.80 7.20
CA ALA A 135 -1.76 -1.72 6.73
C ALA A 135 -0.31 -2.20 6.52
N ALA A 136 0.22 -3.00 7.45
CA ALA A 136 1.54 -3.60 7.33
C ALA A 136 1.63 -4.54 6.10
N THR A 137 0.64 -5.40 5.88
CA THR A 137 0.57 -6.25 4.67
C THR A 137 0.64 -5.39 3.40
N GLY A 138 -0.15 -4.31 3.32
CA GLY A 138 -0.13 -3.37 2.21
C GLY A 138 1.26 -2.74 2.00
N ALA A 139 1.95 -2.33 3.07
CA ALA A 139 3.29 -1.77 2.99
C ALA A 139 4.31 -2.77 2.43
N PHE A 140 4.23 -4.05 2.79
CA PHE A 140 5.11 -5.09 2.23
C PHE A 140 4.82 -5.39 0.77
N VAL A 141 3.55 -5.37 0.35
CA VAL A 141 3.16 -5.49 -1.07
C VAL A 141 3.70 -4.31 -1.88
N THR A 142 3.67 -3.10 -1.35
CA THR A 142 4.26 -1.94 -2.04
C THR A 142 5.78 -2.05 -2.18
N LEU A 143 6.47 -2.68 -1.23
CA LEU A 143 7.91 -2.95 -1.32
C LEU A 143 8.23 -3.90 -2.49
N ILE A 144 7.42 -4.94 -2.69
CA ILE A 144 7.57 -5.87 -3.82
C ILE A 144 7.37 -5.13 -5.15
N THR A 145 6.31 -4.33 -5.25
CA THR A 145 6.00 -3.55 -6.47
C THR A 145 7.08 -2.50 -6.76
N LEU A 146 7.62 -1.85 -5.73
CA LEU A 146 8.74 -0.91 -5.86
C LEU A 146 9.99 -1.63 -6.39
N THR A 147 10.30 -2.80 -5.85
CA THR A 147 11.42 -3.63 -6.29
C THR A 147 11.26 -4.06 -7.75
N ALA A 148 10.07 -4.50 -8.15
CA ALA A 148 9.76 -4.85 -9.53
C ALA A 148 9.86 -3.63 -10.47
N GLY A 149 9.36 -2.48 -10.04
CA GLY A 149 9.47 -1.22 -10.78
C GLY A 149 10.92 -0.78 -10.99
N ALA A 150 11.75 -0.87 -9.95
CA ALA A 150 13.17 -0.59 -10.03
C ALA A 150 13.90 -1.56 -10.99
N PHE A 151 13.56 -2.85 -10.93
CA PHE A 151 14.09 -3.84 -11.88
C PHE A 151 13.72 -3.49 -13.32
N CYS A 152 12.45 -3.20 -13.61
CA CYS A 152 11.99 -2.81 -14.93
C CYS A 152 12.68 -1.52 -15.43
N LEU A 153 12.87 -0.54 -14.55
CA LEU A 153 13.53 0.71 -14.88
C LEU A 153 15.01 0.50 -15.27
N LEU A 154 15.73 -0.30 -14.49
CA LEU A 154 17.16 -0.56 -14.70
C LEU A 154 17.42 -1.43 -15.94
N THR A 155 16.63 -2.49 -16.11
CA THR A 155 16.85 -3.46 -17.19
C THR A 155 16.09 -3.15 -18.48
N GLY A 156 15.01 -2.35 -18.38
CA GLY A 156 14.07 -2.13 -19.49
C GLY A 156 13.14 -3.32 -19.72
N PHE A 157 13.06 -4.26 -18.74
CA PHE A 157 12.10 -5.35 -18.79
C PHE A 157 10.67 -4.80 -18.74
N GLY A 158 9.82 -5.23 -19.64
CA GLY A 158 8.45 -4.73 -19.67
C GLY A 158 7.69 -5.22 -20.87
N GLY A 159 7.13 -6.41 -20.77
CA GLY A 159 6.16 -6.93 -21.71
C GLY A 159 6.71 -7.68 -22.92
N ARG A 160 5.81 -7.97 -23.85
CA ARG A 160 6.00 -8.87 -25.02
C ARG A 160 7.11 -8.44 -25.97
N TRP A 161 7.47 -7.16 -25.94
CA TRP A 161 8.43 -6.54 -26.89
C TRP A 161 9.78 -6.20 -26.23
N GLY A 162 9.95 -6.52 -24.96
CA GLY A 162 11.17 -6.28 -24.20
C GLY A 162 12.13 -7.47 -24.24
N PRO A 163 13.33 -7.30 -23.67
CA PRO A 163 14.27 -8.38 -23.47
C PRO A 163 13.69 -9.45 -22.55
N ARG A 164 14.14 -10.72 -22.71
CA ARG A 164 13.73 -11.82 -21.82
C ARG A 164 14.22 -11.57 -20.40
N PHE A 165 13.52 -12.13 -19.41
CA PHE A 165 13.89 -11.99 -18.00
C PHE A 165 15.32 -12.50 -17.73
N SER A 166 15.70 -13.63 -18.32
CA SER A 166 17.05 -14.20 -18.21
C SER A 166 18.12 -13.19 -18.66
N ASP A 167 17.90 -12.58 -19.83
CA ASP A 167 18.85 -11.62 -20.40
C ASP A 167 18.96 -10.35 -19.56
N CYS A 168 17.81 -9.88 -19.04
CA CYS A 168 17.76 -8.75 -18.10
C CYS A 168 18.52 -9.05 -16.81
N TRP A 169 18.38 -10.27 -16.31
CA TRP A 169 19.05 -10.71 -15.09
C TRP A 169 20.58 -10.80 -15.27
N GLU A 170 21.04 -11.33 -16.40
CA GLU A 170 22.45 -11.43 -16.72
C GLU A 170 23.12 -10.08 -17.01
N LEU A 171 22.41 -9.19 -17.72
CA LEU A 171 22.89 -7.87 -18.09
C LEU A 171 22.76 -6.81 -16.99
N MET A 172 22.30 -7.20 -15.79
CA MET A 172 22.13 -6.25 -14.68
C MET A 172 23.48 -5.60 -14.31
N PRO A 173 23.58 -4.27 -14.32
CA PRO A 173 24.80 -3.57 -13.97
C PRO A 173 25.17 -3.91 -12.52
N SER A 174 26.45 -4.18 -12.25
CA SER A 174 26.94 -4.59 -10.93
C SER A 174 26.19 -5.81 -10.35
N GLY A 175 25.93 -6.83 -11.18
CA GLY A 175 25.12 -8.00 -10.84
C GLY A 175 25.49 -8.70 -9.53
N ALA A 176 26.78 -8.67 -9.15
CA ALA A 176 27.24 -9.24 -7.88
C ALA A 176 26.64 -8.54 -6.64
N VAL A 177 26.28 -7.26 -6.73
CA VAL A 177 25.72 -6.48 -5.62
C VAL A 177 24.22 -6.30 -5.78
N LEU A 178 23.74 -5.92 -6.98
CA LEU A 178 22.34 -5.60 -7.20
C LEU A 178 21.43 -6.83 -7.14
N ARG A 179 21.87 -7.99 -7.65
CA ARG A 179 21.07 -9.23 -7.59
C ARG A 179 20.70 -9.63 -6.17
N PRO A 180 21.65 -9.77 -5.21
CA PRO A 180 21.29 -10.10 -3.84
C PRO A 180 20.45 -9.02 -3.18
N VAL A 181 20.66 -7.74 -3.48
CA VAL A 181 19.83 -6.64 -2.97
C VAL A 181 18.39 -6.78 -3.45
N PHE A 182 18.15 -7.00 -4.75
CA PHE A 182 16.80 -7.20 -5.28
C PHE A 182 16.13 -8.44 -4.68
N LEU A 183 16.85 -9.56 -4.56
CA LEU A 183 16.34 -10.78 -3.95
C LEU A 183 16.00 -10.57 -2.47
N SER A 184 16.83 -9.82 -1.74
CA SER A 184 16.57 -9.52 -0.33
C SER A 184 15.30 -8.66 -0.16
N PHE A 185 15.15 -7.59 -0.94
CA PHE A 185 13.94 -6.74 -0.85
C PHE A 185 12.68 -7.50 -1.29
N ALA A 186 12.75 -8.28 -2.36
CA ALA A 186 11.63 -9.11 -2.78
C ALA A 186 11.30 -10.18 -1.74
N GLY A 187 12.31 -10.82 -1.15
CA GLY A 187 12.14 -11.82 -0.11
C GLY A 187 11.55 -11.24 1.17
N VAL A 188 12.07 -10.12 1.66
CA VAL A 188 11.52 -9.42 2.84
C VAL A 188 10.08 -8.98 2.57
N GLY A 189 9.81 -8.41 1.39
CA GLY A 189 8.46 -8.02 1.00
C GLY A 189 7.49 -9.21 0.99
N LEU A 190 7.90 -10.33 0.40
CA LEU A 190 7.05 -11.53 0.31
C LEU A 190 6.81 -12.16 1.70
N ILE A 191 7.87 -12.38 2.46
CA ILE A 191 7.77 -12.97 3.80
C ILE A 191 6.93 -12.07 4.71
N GLY A 192 7.20 -10.76 4.71
CA GLY A 192 6.42 -9.80 5.48
C GLY A 192 4.94 -9.81 5.09
N ALA A 193 4.63 -9.75 3.80
CA ALA A 193 3.24 -9.79 3.34
C ALA A 193 2.51 -11.08 3.78
N VAL A 194 3.16 -12.25 3.65
CA VAL A 194 2.58 -13.53 4.07
C VAL A 194 2.37 -13.60 5.58
N VAL A 195 3.38 -13.22 6.37
CA VAL A 195 3.29 -13.26 7.85
C VAL A 195 2.14 -12.37 8.33
N PHE A 196 2.10 -11.12 7.87
CA PHE A 196 1.06 -10.19 8.31
C PHE A 196 -0.33 -10.54 7.78
N PHE A 197 -0.42 -11.14 6.59
CA PHE A 197 -1.68 -11.68 6.06
C PHE A 197 -2.20 -12.86 6.91
N CYS A 198 -1.32 -13.72 7.40
CA CYS A 198 -1.72 -14.85 8.26
C CYS A 198 -2.10 -14.42 9.69
N LEU A 199 -1.74 -13.21 10.12
CA LEU A 199 -2.07 -12.67 11.44
C LEU A 199 -3.37 -11.85 11.47
N GLN A 200 -3.99 -11.61 10.30
CA GLN A 200 -5.30 -10.96 10.16
C GLN A 200 -6.43 -11.90 10.56
#